data_8e83f72e087eb79b8242975f70b9a949
#
_entry.id   8e83f72e087eb79b8242975f70b9a949
#
_cell.length_a   1.000
_cell.length_b   1.000
_cell.length_c   1.000
_cell.angle_alpha   90.00
_cell.angle_beta   90.00
_cell.angle_gamma   90.00
#
_symmetry.space_group_name_H-M   'P 1'
#
loop_
_entity.id
_entity.type
_entity.pdbx_description
1 polymer ?
#
loop_
_entity_poly.entity_id
_entity_poly.type
_entity_poly.pdbx_seq_one_letter_code
_entity_poly.pdbx_strand_id
1 'polypeptide(L)'
;HIRSFNSNGMVAIKDKEVMPMDVDRVIETARAMPIPADQEILHILTQEFIIDDQDSIREPIGMSGFRLEVKVHIVTGAVSAAQNIVKCVRRCGIEVNDLVLQPLASSYAVLSEDEKELGVCLVDIGGGTTDIAVWTQGAIRHTSVIPIAGDQITNDIAMALRTPTREAEDIKCRYGCALSQLADAEEFL
;
A
#
# COMPACT_ATOMS: atom_id res chain seq x y z
N HIS A 1 -6.99 2.10 9.95
CA HIS A 1 -6.46 0.85 10.52
C HIS A 1 -5.10 0.44 9.92
N ILE A 2 -4.75 0.94 8.74
CA ILE A 2 -3.46 0.73 8.09
C ILE A 2 -2.51 1.89 8.44
N ARG A 3 -1.27 1.56 8.77
CA ARG A 3 -0.18 2.54 8.98
C ARG A 3 1.04 2.07 8.23
N SER A 4 1.89 2.99 7.85
CA SER A 4 3.17 2.68 7.22
C SER A 4 4.27 3.60 7.72
N PHE A 5 5.49 3.10 7.70
CA PHE A 5 6.68 3.83 8.06
C PHE A 5 7.91 3.19 7.41
N ASN A 6 8.98 3.94 7.30
CA ASN A 6 10.24 3.43 6.79
C ASN A 6 11.12 2.98 7.96
N SER A 7 11.85 1.90 7.76
CA SER A 7 12.83 1.36 8.69
C SER A 7 14.13 1.00 7.98
N ASN A 8 15.20 0.93 8.73
CA ASN A 8 16.51 0.54 8.24
C ASN A 8 17.05 -0.61 9.08
N GLY A 9 17.69 -1.56 8.43
CA GLY A 9 18.47 -2.60 9.08
C GLY A 9 19.94 -2.52 8.67
N MET A 10 20.83 -3.02 9.52
CA MET A 10 22.25 -3.05 9.24
C MET A 10 22.87 -4.31 9.85
N VAL A 11 23.73 -5.00 9.11
CA VAL A 11 24.50 -6.15 9.56
C VAL A 11 25.92 -6.13 8.99
N ALA A 12 26.87 -6.73 9.71
CA ALA A 12 28.20 -6.97 9.17
C ALA A 12 28.19 -8.22 8.27
N ILE A 13 28.89 -8.15 7.16
CA ILE A 13 29.10 -9.26 6.22
C ILE A 13 30.30 -10.07 6.71
N LYS A 14 30.09 -11.37 7.04
CA LYS A 14 31.13 -12.19 7.67
C LYS A 14 32.22 -12.62 6.69
N ASP A 15 31.84 -13.02 5.50
CA ASP A 15 32.73 -13.66 4.52
C ASP A 15 33.17 -12.69 3.39
N LYS A 16 33.02 -11.39 3.61
CA LYS A 16 33.29 -10.32 2.63
C LYS A 16 32.49 -10.41 1.34
N GLU A 17 31.53 -11.34 1.27
CA GLU A 17 30.59 -11.52 0.17
C GLU A 17 29.19 -11.69 0.78
N VAL A 18 28.21 -11.00 0.21
CA VAL A 18 26.83 -11.04 0.67
C VAL A 18 26.20 -12.36 0.31
N MET A 19 25.80 -13.09 1.34
CA MET A 19 25.09 -14.36 1.21
C MET A 19 23.57 -14.16 1.42
N PRO A 20 22.71 -15.09 0.95
CA PRO A 20 21.25 -15.03 1.22
C PRO A 20 20.92 -14.86 2.72
N MET A 21 21.67 -15.53 3.60
CA MET A 21 21.52 -15.40 5.06
C MET A 21 21.77 -13.95 5.57
N ASP A 22 22.63 -13.19 4.92
CA ASP A 22 22.90 -11.80 5.31
C ASP A 22 21.71 -10.91 4.94
N VAL A 23 21.08 -11.19 3.78
CA VAL A 23 19.86 -10.50 3.34
C VAL A 23 18.71 -10.77 4.31
N ASP A 24 18.48 -12.03 4.68
CA ASP A 24 17.44 -12.38 5.66
C ASP A 24 17.69 -11.69 7.00
N ARG A 25 18.95 -11.72 7.46
CA ARG A 25 19.35 -11.14 8.74
C ARG A 25 19.22 -9.61 8.76
N VAL A 26 19.55 -8.92 7.67
CA VAL A 26 19.41 -7.46 7.61
C VAL A 26 17.95 -7.02 7.56
N ILE A 27 17.09 -7.77 6.87
CA ILE A 27 15.64 -7.55 6.87
C ILE A 27 15.04 -7.79 8.26
N GLU A 28 15.43 -8.87 8.95
CA GLU A 28 14.99 -9.11 10.33
C GLU A 28 15.45 -8.00 11.29
N THR A 29 16.63 -7.43 11.08
CA THR A 29 17.09 -6.26 11.86
C THR A 29 16.19 -5.05 11.60
N ALA A 30 15.81 -4.79 10.34
CA ALA A 30 14.89 -3.72 9.99
C ALA A 30 13.48 -3.93 10.57
N ARG A 31 13.06 -5.21 10.71
CA ARG A 31 11.78 -5.62 11.30
C ARG A 31 11.72 -5.43 12.81
N ALA A 32 12.84 -5.42 13.50
CA ALA A 32 12.94 -5.41 14.97
C ALA A 32 12.48 -4.09 15.63
N MET A 33 11.80 -3.20 14.89
CA MET A 33 11.22 -1.98 15.45
C MET A 33 10.04 -2.29 16.39
N PRO A 34 9.90 -1.55 17.49
CA PRO A 34 8.76 -1.69 18.38
C PRO A 34 7.46 -1.29 17.68
N ILE A 35 6.54 -2.24 17.55
CA ILE A 35 5.21 -2.05 16.98
C ILE A 35 4.20 -2.08 18.12
N PRO A 36 3.16 -1.22 18.11
CA PRO A 36 2.08 -1.28 19.09
C PRO A 36 1.44 -2.69 19.15
N ALA A 37 1.06 -3.15 20.32
CA ALA A 37 0.54 -4.51 20.55
C ALA A 37 -0.79 -4.80 19.80
N ASP A 38 -1.50 -3.76 19.39
CA ASP A 38 -2.74 -3.83 18.60
C ASP A 38 -2.50 -3.84 17.09
N GLN A 39 -1.22 -3.80 16.65
CA GLN A 39 -0.81 -3.80 15.24
C GLN A 39 -0.02 -5.08 14.90
N GLU A 40 -0.13 -5.52 13.65
CA GLU A 40 0.72 -6.56 13.08
C GLU A 40 1.32 -6.08 11.75
N ILE A 41 2.50 -6.61 11.41
CA ILE A 41 3.12 -6.34 10.11
C ILE A 41 2.35 -7.11 9.05
N LEU A 42 1.86 -6.38 8.05
CA LEU A 42 1.25 -6.95 6.85
C LEU A 42 2.28 -7.14 5.75
N HIS A 43 3.15 -6.14 5.54
CA HIS A 43 4.20 -6.18 4.50
C HIS A 43 5.49 -5.54 4.98
N ILE A 44 6.62 -6.11 4.53
CA ILE A 44 7.95 -5.52 4.56
C ILE A 44 8.41 -5.41 3.11
N LEU A 45 8.43 -4.20 2.59
CA LEU A 45 8.73 -3.92 1.20
C LEU A 45 10.13 -3.31 1.09
N THR A 46 11.07 -4.07 0.55
CA THR A 46 12.45 -3.61 0.37
C THR A 46 12.49 -2.47 -0.63
N GLN A 47 13.14 -1.37 -0.26
CA GLN A 47 13.33 -0.21 -1.12
C GLN A 47 14.68 -0.25 -1.83
N GLU A 48 15.75 -0.50 -1.08
CA GLU A 48 17.11 -0.63 -1.59
C GLU A 48 18.00 -1.30 -0.56
N PHE A 49 19.10 -1.88 -1.04
CA PHE A 49 20.23 -2.29 -0.22
C PHE A 49 21.39 -1.32 -0.41
N ILE A 50 22.23 -1.24 0.62
CA ILE A 50 23.45 -0.42 0.64
C ILE A 50 24.58 -1.33 1.10
N ILE A 51 25.69 -1.38 0.34
CA ILE A 51 26.88 -2.12 0.70
C ILE A 51 27.99 -1.10 0.90
N ASP A 52 28.53 -1.02 2.13
CA ASP A 52 29.48 0.00 2.57
C ASP A 52 28.93 1.42 2.28
N ASP A 53 29.41 2.08 1.21
CA ASP A 53 28.96 3.43 0.80
C ASP A 53 28.25 3.42 -0.58
N GLN A 54 27.96 2.23 -1.14
CA GLN A 54 27.26 2.08 -2.41
C GLN A 54 25.79 1.83 -2.16
N ASP A 55 24.93 2.77 -2.54
CA ASP A 55 23.47 2.72 -2.43
C ASP A 55 22.77 2.21 -3.70
N SER A 56 21.44 2.22 -3.68
CA SER A 56 20.58 1.88 -4.83
C SER A 56 20.77 0.46 -5.37
N ILE A 57 21.23 -0.48 -4.53
CA ILE A 57 21.41 -1.87 -4.89
C ILE A 57 20.08 -2.61 -4.73
N ARG A 58 19.69 -3.37 -5.76
CA ARG A 58 18.47 -4.22 -5.74
C ARG A 58 18.78 -5.67 -5.38
N GLU A 59 19.84 -6.21 -5.93
CA GLU A 59 20.27 -7.58 -5.73
C GLU A 59 21.68 -7.60 -5.10
N PRO A 60 21.79 -7.64 -3.78
CA PRO A 60 23.07 -7.56 -3.10
C PRO A 60 23.82 -8.89 -3.07
N ILE A 61 23.17 -10.04 -3.33
CA ILE A 61 23.77 -11.37 -3.19
C ILE A 61 24.94 -11.53 -4.16
N GLY A 62 26.08 -12.00 -3.64
CA GLY A 62 27.33 -12.20 -4.40
C GLY A 62 28.18 -10.94 -4.51
N MET A 63 27.71 -9.77 -4.05
CA MET A 63 28.53 -8.56 -4.00
C MET A 63 29.50 -8.59 -2.81
N SER A 64 30.69 -8.05 -3.01
CA SER A 64 31.71 -7.95 -1.95
C SER A 64 31.54 -6.69 -1.12
N GLY A 65 31.72 -6.80 0.20
CA GLY A 65 31.65 -5.68 1.13
C GLY A 65 31.80 -6.12 2.58
N PHE A 66 31.77 -5.15 3.49
CA PHE A 66 31.91 -5.38 4.93
C PHE A 66 30.59 -5.15 5.68
N ARG A 67 29.74 -4.25 5.17
CA ARG A 67 28.50 -3.83 5.80
C ARG A 67 27.37 -3.87 4.81
N LEU A 68 26.30 -4.57 5.15
CA LEU A 68 25.05 -4.59 4.41
C LEU A 68 24.00 -3.82 5.19
N GLU A 69 23.37 -2.85 4.54
CA GLU A 69 22.21 -2.13 5.06
C GLU A 69 21.02 -2.37 4.12
N VAL A 70 19.81 -2.28 4.67
CA VAL A 70 18.56 -2.31 3.91
C VAL A 70 17.67 -1.16 4.34
N LYS A 71 17.03 -0.51 3.38
CA LYS A 71 15.89 0.38 3.63
C LYS A 71 14.61 -0.36 3.25
N VAL A 72 13.64 -0.35 4.14
CA VAL A 72 12.37 -1.03 3.94
C VAL A 72 11.20 -0.10 4.24
N HIS A 73 10.10 -0.29 3.53
CA HIS A 73 8.80 0.28 3.85
C HIS A 73 7.97 -0.79 4.55
N ILE A 74 7.61 -0.53 5.80
CA ILE A 74 6.82 -1.46 6.61
C ILE A 74 5.37 -0.97 6.63
N VAL A 75 4.46 -1.88 6.33
CA VAL A 75 3.01 -1.64 6.41
C VAL A 75 2.45 -2.48 7.54
N THR A 76 1.73 -1.86 8.45
CA THR A 76 1.06 -2.52 9.58
C THR A 76 -0.45 -2.33 9.50
N GLY A 77 -1.18 -3.29 10.04
CA GLY A 77 -2.62 -3.24 10.17
C GLY A 77 -3.08 -3.56 11.59
N ALA A 78 -4.27 -3.08 11.95
CA ALA A 78 -4.87 -3.47 13.23
C ALA A 78 -5.18 -4.97 13.22
N VAL A 79 -4.64 -5.71 14.20
CA VAL A 79 -4.82 -7.16 14.37
C VAL A 79 -6.31 -7.55 14.35
N SER A 80 -7.17 -6.79 15.04
CA SER A 80 -8.61 -7.06 15.09
C SER A 80 -9.28 -6.92 13.72
N ALA A 81 -8.86 -5.94 12.91
CA ALA A 81 -9.41 -5.74 11.57
C ALA A 81 -9.02 -6.87 10.62
N ALA A 82 -7.73 -7.23 10.59
CA ALA A 82 -7.22 -8.34 9.80
C ALA A 82 -7.90 -9.67 10.16
N GLN A 83 -7.99 -9.97 11.46
CA GLN A 83 -8.69 -11.17 11.94
C GLN A 83 -10.18 -11.21 11.58
N ASN A 84 -10.86 -10.07 11.58
CA ASN A 84 -12.27 -10.00 11.20
C ASN A 84 -12.46 -10.32 9.71
N ILE A 85 -11.59 -9.78 8.84
CA ILE A 85 -11.61 -10.11 7.41
C ILE A 85 -11.41 -11.61 7.20
N VAL A 86 -10.37 -12.19 7.80
CA VAL A 86 -10.06 -13.62 7.72
C VAL A 86 -11.25 -14.47 8.21
N LYS A 87 -11.87 -14.09 9.34
CA LYS A 87 -13.05 -14.80 9.87
C LYS A 87 -14.24 -14.73 8.92
N CYS A 88 -14.49 -13.58 8.29
CA CYS A 88 -15.58 -13.44 7.33
C CYS A 88 -15.40 -14.39 6.13
N VAL A 89 -14.19 -14.41 5.55
CA VAL A 89 -13.88 -15.29 4.42
C VAL A 89 -13.99 -16.76 4.79
N ARG A 90 -13.44 -17.16 5.95
CA ARG A 90 -13.52 -18.54 6.45
C ARG A 90 -14.94 -19.00 6.71
N ARG A 91 -15.84 -18.11 7.14
CA ARG A 91 -17.28 -18.43 7.31
C ARG A 91 -17.98 -18.78 6.00
N CYS A 92 -17.43 -18.33 4.86
CA CYS A 92 -17.89 -18.72 3.54
C CYS A 92 -17.30 -20.05 3.05
N GLY A 93 -16.55 -20.77 3.88
CA GLY A 93 -15.90 -22.03 3.53
C GLY A 93 -14.63 -21.85 2.67
N ILE A 94 -14.05 -20.64 2.61
CA ILE A 94 -12.87 -20.33 1.83
C ILE A 94 -11.67 -20.17 2.78
N GLU A 95 -10.53 -20.76 2.43
CA GLU A 95 -9.29 -20.57 3.16
C GLU A 95 -8.61 -19.27 2.73
N VAL A 96 -7.96 -18.61 3.69
CA VAL A 96 -7.16 -17.40 3.46
C VAL A 96 -5.70 -17.78 3.57
N ASN A 97 -4.97 -17.65 2.48
CA ASN A 97 -3.53 -17.93 2.42
C ASN A 97 -2.73 -16.71 2.86
N ASP A 98 -3.15 -15.51 2.46
CA ASP A 98 -2.41 -14.28 2.76
C ASP A 98 -3.33 -13.04 2.76
N LEU A 99 -2.82 -11.95 3.33
CA LEU A 99 -3.44 -10.62 3.33
C LEU A 99 -2.54 -9.68 2.52
N VAL A 100 -3.08 -9.15 1.43
CA VAL A 100 -2.33 -8.23 0.56
C VAL A 100 -2.93 -6.84 0.65
N LEU A 101 -2.08 -5.83 0.79
CA LEU A 101 -2.48 -4.42 0.77
C LEU A 101 -3.10 -4.09 -0.60
N GLN A 102 -4.29 -3.46 -0.61
CA GLN A 102 -5.05 -3.17 -1.82
C GLN A 102 -4.24 -2.43 -2.88
N PRO A 103 -3.57 -1.27 -2.62
CA PRO A 103 -2.80 -0.61 -3.66
C PRO A 103 -1.61 -1.42 -4.19
N LEU A 104 -1.06 -2.36 -3.39
CA LEU A 104 -0.04 -3.28 -3.88
C LEU A 104 -0.64 -4.27 -4.89
N ALA A 105 -1.82 -4.85 -4.58
CA ALA A 105 -2.52 -5.74 -5.50
C ALA A 105 -2.94 -5.01 -6.78
N SER A 106 -3.52 -3.81 -6.68
CA SER A 106 -3.92 -2.97 -7.82
C SER A 106 -2.74 -2.62 -8.71
N SER A 107 -1.56 -2.39 -8.14
CA SER A 107 -0.35 -2.05 -8.89
C SER A 107 0.07 -3.14 -9.88
N TYR A 108 -0.14 -4.41 -9.54
CA TYR A 108 0.16 -5.53 -10.46
C TYR A 108 -0.78 -5.56 -11.68
N ALA A 109 -1.97 -4.99 -11.56
CA ALA A 109 -2.94 -4.97 -12.65
C ALA A 109 -2.79 -3.76 -13.57
N VAL A 110 -2.32 -2.62 -13.06
CA VAL A 110 -2.41 -1.35 -13.79
C VAL A 110 -1.08 -0.64 -14.03
N LEU A 111 0.00 -1.03 -13.34
CA LEU A 111 1.31 -0.38 -13.49
C LEU A 111 2.29 -1.30 -14.21
N SER A 112 3.01 -0.74 -15.18
CA SER A 112 4.19 -1.36 -15.79
C SER A 112 5.44 -1.20 -14.90
N GLU A 113 6.44 -2.02 -15.14
CA GLU A 113 7.72 -1.90 -14.43
C GLU A 113 8.45 -0.59 -14.76
N ASP A 114 8.31 -0.11 -16.00
CA ASP A 114 8.90 1.19 -16.41
C ASP A 114 8.27 2.36 -15.65
N GLU A 115 6.94 2.35 -15.44
CA GLU A 115 6.27 3.39 -14.64
C GLU A 115 6.73 3.35 -13.18
N LYS A 116 6.87 2.17 -12.59
CA LYS A 116 7.41 2.01 -11.23
C LYS A 116 8.85 2.50 -11.13
N GLU A 117 9.64 2.30 -12.18
CA GLU A 117 11.03 2.77 -12.25
C GLU A 117 11.13 4.28 -12.35
N LEU A 118 10.41 4.88 -13.30
CA LEU A 118 10.43 6.31 -13.57
C LEU A 118 9.79 7.15 -12.45
N GLY A 119 8.86 6.57 -11.75
CA GLY A 119 8.10 7.21 -10.69
C GLY A 119 6.63 7.37 -11.05
N VAL A 120 5.76 6.79 -10.21
CA VAL A 120 4.31 6.81 -10.41
C VAL A 120 3.58 6.88 -9.07
N CYS A 121 2.45 7.57 -9.07
CA CYS A 121 1.50 7.59 -7.97
C CYS A 121 0.25 6.82 -8.39
N LEU A 122 -0.03 5.72 -7.70
CA LEU A 122 -1.30 5.00 -7.83
C LEU A 122 -2.30 5.59 -6.84
N VAL A 123 -3.48 5.89 -7.32
CA VAL A 123 -4.62 6.33 -6.52
C VAL A 123 -5.76 5.34 -6.75
N ASP A 124 -6.11 4.59 -5.72
CA ASP A 124 -7.18 3.59 -5.73
C ASP A 124 -8.37 4.14 -4.95
N ILE A 125 -9.44 4.53 -5.67
CA ILE A 125 -10.63 5.16 -5.10
C ILE A 125 -11.72 4.10 -4.94
N GLY A 126 -11.94 3.68 -3.71
CA GLY A 126 -12.98 2.72 -3.35
C GLY A 126 -14.33 3.36 -2.97
N GLY A 127 -15.15 2.63 -2.22
CA GLY A 127 -16.36 3.14 -1.61
C GLY A 127 -16.06 4.01 -0.38
N GLY A 128 -15.35 3.47 0.60
CA GLY A 128 -15.08 4.13 1.88
C GLY A 128 -13.69 4.74 2.04
N THR A 129 -12.70 4.33 1.25
CA THR A 129 -11.31 4.81 1.31
C THR A 129 -10.74 5.10 -0.06
N THR A 130 -9.81 6.05 -0.07
CA THR A 130 -8.89 6.29 -1.19
C THR A 130 -7.49 5.92 -0.74
N ASP A 131 -6.92 4.92 -1.39
CA ASP A 131 -5.59 4.39 -1.09
C ASP A 131 -4.57 4.97 -2.06
N ILE A 132 -3.44 5.45 -1.53
CA ILE A 132 -2.37 6.06 -2.31
C ILE A 132 -1.10 5.25 -2.11
N ALA A 133 -0.41 4.96 -3.20
CA ALA A 133 0.93 4.39 -3.15
C ALA A 133 1.84 5.04 -4.19
N VAL A 134 3.06 5.36 -3.79
CA VAL A 134 4.05 6.04 -4.62
C VAL A 134 5.23 5.11 -4.84
N TRP A 135 5.56 4.88 -6.10
CA TRP A 135 6.74 4.14 -6.54
C TRP A 135 7.78 5.08 -7.12
N THR A 136 9.02 4.75 -6.91
CA THR A 136 10.18 5.37 -7.58
C THR A 136 11.31 4.35 -7.56
N GLN A 137 12.02 4.22 -8.66
CA GLN A 137 13.11 3.25 -8.81
C GLN A 137 12.66 1.81 -8.52
N GLY A 138 11.46 1.43 -8.99
CA GLY A 138 10.89 0.10 -8.82
C GLY A 138 10.41 -0.24 -7.40
N ALA A 139 10.56 0.65 -6.43
CA ALA A 139 10.22 0.39 -5.04
C ALA A 139 9.12 1.32 -4.51
N ILE A 140 8.29 0.82 -3.58
CA ILE A 140 7.31 1.63 -2.86
C ILE A 140 8.06 2.55 -1.88
N ARG A 141 7.83 3.85 -2.02
CA ARG A 141 8.40 4.89 -1.14
C ARG A 141 7.42 5.39 -0.10
N HIS A 142 6.14 5.40 -0.43
CA HIS A 142 5.10 5.90 0.47
C HIS A 142 3.78 5.20 0.21
N THR A 143 3.02 4.94 1.29
CA THR A 143 1.62 4.51 1.22
C THR A 143 0.78 5.34 2.19
N SER A 144 -0.44 5.66 1.81
CA SER A 144 -1.38 6.41 2.64
C SER A 144 -2.81 5.96 2.37
N VAL A 145 -3.67 6.07 3.38
CA VAL A 145 -5.10 5.76 3.28
C VAL A 145 -5.89 6.98 3.72
N ILE A 146 -6.75 7.48 2.84
CA ILE A 146 -7.64 8.61 3.10
C ILE A 146 -9.05 8.06 3.29
N PRO A 147 -9.74 8.31 4.42
CA PRO A 147 -11.09 7.81 4.67
C PRO A 147 -12.17 8.66 3.98
N ILE A 148 -11.97 8.97 2.71
CA ILE A 148 -12.89 9.72 1.84
C ILE A 148 -12.87 9.04 0.48
N ALA A 149 -14.06 8.66 -0.03
CA ALA A 149 -14.20 8.02 -1.33
C ALA A 149 -15.65 8.11 -1.83
N GLY A 150 -16.11 7.15 -2.64
CA GLY A 150 -17.41 7.17 -3.30
C GLY A 150 -18.61 7.32 -2.37
N ASP A 151 -18.57 6.71 -1.17
CA ASP A 151 -19.66 6.78 -0.19
C ASP A 151 -19.84 8.20 0.36
N GLN A 152 -18.75 8.98 0.48
CA GLN A 152 -18.84 10.37 0.90
C GLN A 152 -19.59 11.21 -0.14
N ILE A 153 -19.30 11.01 -1.43
CA ILE A 153 -20.01 11.69 -2.52
C ILE A 153 -21.50 11.34 -2.48
N THR A 154 -21.83 10.06 -2.29
CA THR A 154 -23.23 9.61 -2.16
C THR A 154 -23.92 10.28 -0.98
N ASN A 155 -23.25 10.35 0.17
CA ASN A 155 -23.79 11.00 1.36
C ASN A 155 -24.00 12.51 1.15
N ASP A 156 -23.08 13.18 0.49
CA ASP A 156 -23.18 14.61 0.18
C ASP A 156 -24.38 14.89 -0.73
N ILE A 157 -24.60 14.05 -1.75
CA ILE A 157 -25.78 14.12 -2.64
C ILE A 157 -27.06 13.87 -1.82
N ALA A 158 -27.09 12.82 -0.99
CA ALA A 158 -28.24 12.49 -0.16
C ALA A 158 -28.66 13.65 0.74
N MET A 159 -27.66 14.33 1.36
CA MET A 159 -27.89 15.48 2.22
C MET A 159 -28.34 16.70 1.44
N ALA A 160 -27.69 17.01 0.32
CA ALA A 160 -27.98 18.18 -0.50
C ALA A 160 -29.42 18.11 -1.10
N LEU A 161 -29.78 16.94 -1.63
CA LEU A 161 -31.09 16.73 -2.26
C LEU A 161 -32.18 16.21 -1.30
N ARG A 162 -31.80 15.94 -0.02
CA ARG A 162 -32.68 15.35 1.02
C ARG A 162 -33.37 14.07 0.53
N THR A 163 -32.62 13.21 -0.13
CA THR A 163 -33.08 11.96 -0.71
C THR A 163 -32.45 10.75 0.01
N PRO A 164 -33.09 9.56 -0.03
CA PRO A 164 -32.47 8.35 0.52
C PRO A 164 -31.13 8.03 -0.12
N THR A 165 -30.21 7.44 0.65
CA THR A 165 -28.85 7.09 0.20
C THR A 165 -28.86 6.23 -1.08
N ARG A 166 -29.83 5.33 -1.23
CA ARG A 166 -29.96 4.50 -2.43
C ARG A 166 -30.23 5.33 -3.68
N GLU A 167 -31.14 6.30 -3.58
CA GLU A 167 -31.48 7.20 -4.70
C GLU A 167 -30.30 8.13 -5.00
N ALA A 168 -29.58 8.60 -3.96
CA ALA A 168 -28.37 9.39 -4.13
C ALA A 168 -27.27 8.61 -4.85
N GLU A 169 -27.11 7.32 -4.57
CA GLU A 169 -26.18 6.44 -5.28
C GLU A 169 -26.55 6.29 -6.76
N ASP A 170 -27.84 6.09 -7.06
CA ASP A 170 -28.36 6.02 -8.42
C ASP A 170 -28.11 7.35 -9.18
N ILE A 171 -28.35 8.48 -8.54
CA ILE A 171 -28.08 9.82 -9.08
C ILE A 171 -26.59 9.97 -9.37
N LYS A 172 -25.73 9.64 -8.40
CA LYS A 172 -24.27 9.68 -8.59
C LYS A 172 -23.82 8.85 -9.79
N CYS A 173 -24.32 7.62 -9.91
CA CYS A 173 -23.88 6.70 -10.98
C CYS A 173 -24.40 7.11 -12.37
N ARG A 174 -25.59 7.70 -12.47
CA ARG A 174 -26.19 8.07 -13.76
C ARG A 174 -25.78 9.47 -14.23
N TYR A 175 -25.70 10.42 -13.32
CA TYR A 175 -25.55 11.84 -13.64
C TYR A 175 -24.26 12.45 -13.09
N GLY A 176 -23.51 11.69 -12.26
CA GLY A 176 -22.25 12.16 -11.68
C GLY A 176 -21.21 12.48 -12.76
N CYS A 177 -20.68 13.70 -12.72
CA CYS A 177 -19.65 14.16 -13.63
C CYS A 177 -18.52 14.84 -12.85
N ALA A 178 -17.30 14.33 -13.00
CA ALA A 178 -16.13 14.89 -12.31
C ALA A 178 -15.63 16.21 -12.93
N LEU A 179 -15.95 16.45 -14.19
CA LEU A 179 -15.56 17.67 -14.92
C LEU A 179 -16.80 18.50 -15.24
N SER A 180 -16.99 19.61 -14.54
CA SER A 180 -18.19 20.48 -14.68
C SER A 180 -18.46 20.96 -16.11
N GLN A 181 -17.43 21.04 -16.96
CA GLN A 181 -17.56 21.40 -18.38
C GLN A 181 -18.27 20.33 -19.22
N LEU A 182 -18.30 19.08 -18.75
CA LEU A 182 -18.98 17.96 -19.40
C LEU A 182 -20.40 17.72 -18.86
N ALA A 183 -20.77 18.44 -17.79
CA ALA A 183 -22.13 18.38 -17.26
C ALA A 183 -23.07 19.16 -18.19
N ASP A 184 -24.21 18.55 -18.56
CA ASP A 184 -25.24 19.24 -19.34
C ASP A 184 -25.96 20.24 -18.43
N ALA A 185 -25.89 21.52 -18.79
CA ALA A 185 -26.50 22.59 -18.02
C ALA A 185 -28.06 22.61 -18.14
N GLU A 186 -28.63 21.88 -19.11
CA GLU A 186 -30.06 21.76 -19.31
C GLU A 186 -30.67 20.45 -18.73
N GLU A 187 -29.83 19.57 -18.15
CA GLU A 187 -30.29 18.34 -17.51
C GLU A 187 -30.86 18.63 -16.12
N PHE A 188 -32.16 18.35 -15.93
CA PHE A 188 -32.84 18.48 -14.65
C PHE A 188 -33.02 17.11 -14.01
N LEU A 189 -32.67 17.00 -12.74
CA LEU A 189 -32.86 15.82 -11.87
C LEU A 189 -34.27 15.78 -11.29
#